data_a5da4858729f4525820379eacf82ef50
#
_entry.id   a5da4858729f4525820379eacf82ef50
#
_cell.length_a   1.000
_cell.length_b   1.000
_cell.length_c   1.000
_cell.angle_alpha   90.00
_cell.angle_beta   90.00
_cell.angle_gamma   90.00
#
_symmetry.space_group_name_H-M   'P 1'
#
loop_
_entity.id
_entity.type
_entity.pdbx_description
1 polymer ?
#
loop_
_entity_poly.entity_id
_entity_poly.type
_entity_poly.pdbx_seq_one_letter_code
_entity_poly.pdbx_strand_id
1 'polypeptide(L)'
;NLLWEVGEPLASSEIVSKSVNRTWRKSYINLLINSLLNKQMIEVVGVKQMTKNYARTFQPTMSKYAYSVKRIFSQKGFKEENIPDLFAEIIANTENPEILDKMQSQLDERKRELASDKNNRDSYSA
;
A
#
# COMPACT_ATOMS: atom_id res chain seq x y z
N ASN A 1 6.11 2.16 8.13
CA ASN A 1 6.17 3.52 7.62
C ASN A 1 5.26 4.44 8.44
N LEU A 2 5.77 5.62 8.78
CA LEU A 2 5.08 6.58 9.64
C LEU A 2 3.70 7.01 9.11
N LEU A 3 3.58 7.25 7.81
CA LEU A 3 2.32 7.69 7.21
C LEU A 3 1.21 6.64 7.36
N TRP A 4 1.57 5.37 7.27
CA TRP A 4 0.61 4.29 7.49
C TRP A 4 0.24 4.13 8.96
N GLU A 5 1.20 4.34 9.87
CA GLU A 5 0.98 4.22 11.30
C GLU A 5 0.07 5.33 11.84
N VAL A 6 0.27 6.57 11.38
CA VAL A 6 -0.51 7.72 11.83
C VAL A 6 -1.93 7.69 11.26
N GLY A 7 -2.10 7.26 10.00
CA GLY A 7 -3.40 7.13 9.36
C GLY A 7 -4.05 8.45 8.96
N GLU A 8 -3.33 9.57 9.01
CA GLU A 8 -3.80 10.88 8.57
C GLU A 8 -2.71 11.60 7.78
N PRO A 9 -3.06 12.57 6.92
CA PRO A 9 -2.07 13.33 6.17
C PRO A 9 -1.15 14.15 7.08
N LEU A 10 0.14 14.17 6.75
CA LEU A 10 1.16 14.89 7.52
C LEU A 10 1.94 15.88 6.65
N ALA A 11 2.28 17.03 7.20
CA ALA A 11 3.24 17.96 6.61
C ALA A 11 4.68 17.48 6.87
N SER A 12 5.65 17.98 6.11
CA SER A 12 7.05 17.55 6.23
C SER A 12 7.62 17.75 7.63
N SER A 13 7.30 18.85 8.29
CA SER A 13 7.75 19.10 9.66
C SER A 13 7.16 18.13 10.66
N GLU A 14 5.91 17.72 10.45
CA GLU A 14 5.25 16.72 11.29
C GLU A 14 5.85 15.34 11.10
N ILE A 15 6.24 14.99 9.87
CA ILE A 15 6.93 13.73 9.58
C ILE A 15 8.25 13.68 10.35
N VAL A 16 9.02 14.79 10.33
CA VAL A 16 10.28 14.87 11.06
C VAL A 16 10.07 14.72 12.56
N SER A 17 9.11 15.47 13.14
CA SER A 17 8.89 15.47 14.59
C SER A 17 8.33 14.14 15.10
N LYS A 18 7.55 13.43 14.29
CA LYS A 18 6.95 12.13 14.67
C LYS A 18 7.84 10.92 14.35
N SER A 19 8.90 11.11 13.57
CA SER A 19 9.83 10.04 13.21
C SER A 19 10.74 9.68 14.40
N VAL A 20 10.66 8.44 14.84
CA VAL A 20 11.48 7.90 15.92
C VAL A 20 12.53 6.98 15.30
N ASN A 21 13.75 7.01 15.85
CA ASN A 21 14.85 6.16 15.37
C ASN A 21 15.18 6.36 13.89
N ARG A 22 15.00 7.60 13.40
CA ARG A 22 15.36 7.90 12.01
C ARG A 22 16.87 7.79 11.81
N THR A 23 17.25 7.23 10.66
CA THR A 23 18.67 7.10 10.27
C THR A 23 19.13 8.23 9.35
N TRP A 24 18.22 9.08 8.91
CA TRP A 24 18.48 10.21 8.02
C TRP A 24 18.46 11.53 8.78
N ARG A 25 19.15 12.55 8.24
CA ARG A 25 19.19 13.87 8.83
C ARG A 25 17.89 14.64 8.54
N LYS A 26 17.52 15.53 9.46
CA LYS A 26 16.35 16.40 9.34
C LYS A 26 16.32 17.17 8.00
N SER A 27 17.45 17.64 7.52
CA SER A 27 17.56 18.37 6.25
C SER A 27 17.32 17.50 5.02
N TYR A 28 17.30 16.18 5.18
CA TYR A 28 17.10 15.23 4.09
C TYR A 28 15.63 15.00 3.74
N ILE A 29 14.71 15.51 4.56
CA ILE A 29 13.26 15.21 4.42
C ILE A 29 12.70 15.61 3.06
N ASN A 30 13.09 16.77 2.53
CA ASN A 30 12.59 17.24 1.24
C ASN A 30 13.03 16.35 0.08
N LEU A 31 14.24 15.82 0.14
CA LEU A 31 14.73 14.87 -0.86
C LEU A 31 13.96 13.56 -0.81
N LEU A 32 13.67 13.06 0.39
CA LEU A 32 12.88 11.85 0.58
C LEU A 32 11.46 12.03 0.07
N ILE A 33 10.80 13.14 0.41
CA ILE A 33 9.44 13.45 -0.03
C ILE A 33 9.39 13.56 -1.55
N ASN A 34 10.32 14.30 -2.18
CA ASN A 34 10.35 14.43 -3.62
C ASN A 34 10.58 13.09 -4.32
N SER A 35 11.45 12.25 -3.76
CA SER A 35 11.67 10.89 -4.29
C SER A 35 10.39 10.07 -4.25
N LEU A 36 9.67 10.09 -3.13
CA LEU A 36 8.43 9.33 -2.96
C LEU A 36 7.30 9.86 -3.86
N LEU A 37 7.23 11.19 -4.06
CA LEU A 37 6.28 11.80 -4.99
C LEU A 37 6.57 11.38 -6.42
N ASN A 38 7.83 11.40 -6.84
CA ASN A 38 8.24 10.97 -8.18
C ASN A 38 7.92 9.49 -8.45
N LYS A 39 8.02 8.67 -7.41
CA LYS A 39 7.66 7.24 -7.49
C LYS A 39 6.17 7.00 -7.33
N GLN A 40 5.39 8.07 -7.13
CA GLN A 40 3.94 7.98 -6.91
C GLN A 40 3.57 7.12 -5.69
N MET A 41 4.43 7.09 -4.69
CA MET A 41 4.17 6.33 -3.46
C MET A 41 3.45 7.15 -2.40
N ILE A 42 3.56 8.47 -2.47
CA ILE A 42 2.78 9.40 -1.66
C ILE A 42 2.15 10.45 -2.57
N GLU A 43 1.16 11.17 -2.05
CA GLU A 43 0.46 12.22 -2.79
C GLU A 43 0.21 13.41 -1.88
N VAL A 44 0.11 14.60 -2.49
CA VAL A 44 -0.32 15.83 -1.80
C VAL A 44 -1.85 15.79 -1.74
N VAL A 45 -2.40 15.82 -0.52
CA VAL A 45 -3.85 15.74 -0.33
C VAL A 45 -4.47 17.03 0.20
N GLY A 46 -3.65 18.01 0.56
CA GLY A 46 -4.14 19.28 1.04
C GLY A 46 -3.03 20.16 1.57
N VAL A 47 -3.43 21.23 2.24
CA VAL A 47 -2.53 22.15 2.94
C VAL A 47 -3.00 22.27 4.38
N LYS A 48 -2.05 22.49 5.28
CA LYS A 48 -2.31 22.68 6.71
C LYS A 48 -1.70 24.00 7.15
N GLN A 49 -2.45 24.77 7.93
CA GLN A 49 -1.93 25.99 8.50
C GLN A 49 -0.90 25.68 9.57
N MET A 50 0.31 26.19 9.37
CA MET A 50 1.40 26.11 10.34
C MET A 50 1.59 27.46 11.00
N THR A 51 2.51 27.57 11.96
CA THR A 51 2.72 28.78 12.74
C THR A 51 2.97 30.04 11.88
N LYS A 52 3.66 29.90 10.75
CA LYS A 52 4.04 31.04 9.88
C LYS A 52 3.47 30.97 8.47
N ASN A 53 3.15 29.78 7.98
CA ASN A 53 2.69 29.55 6.61
C ASN A 53 1.77 28.35 6.53
N TYR A 54 1.28 28.08 5.29
CA TYR A 54 0.62 26.82 4.96
C TYR A 54 1.65 25.82 4.46
N ALA A 55 1.49 24.55 4.82
CA ALA A 55 2.35 23.48 4.36
C ALA A 55 1.52 22.39 3.68
N ARG A 56 2.07 21.78 2.63
CA ARG A 56 1.44 20.65 1.97
C ARG A 56 1.41 19.44 2.90
N THR A 57 0.32 18.69 2.86
CA THR A 57 0.19 17.43 3.61
C THR A 57 0.25 16.25 2.66
N PHE A 58 0.84 15.15 3.13
CA PHE A 58 1.12 13.97 2.33
C PHE A 58 0.47 12.73 2.95
N GLN A 59 0.05 11.82 2.09
CA GLN A 59 -0.39 10.49 2.51
C GLN A 59 0.08 9.45 1.50
N PRO A 60 0.15 8.15 1.89
CA PRO A 60 0.49 7.08 0.95
C PRO A 60 -0.57 6.94 -0.13
N THR A 61 -0.16 6.58 -1.34
CA THR A 61 -1.07 6.31 -2.48
C THR A 61 -1.67 4.91 -2.40
N MET A 62 -1.11 4.04 -1.57
CA MET A 62 -1.57 2.65 -1.41
C MET A 62 -1.41 2.21 0.04
N SER A 63 -2.12 1.16 0.44
CA SER A 63 -1.97 0.57 1.77
C SER A 63 -0.60 -0.10 1.90
N LYS A 64 -0.15 -0.33 3.14
CA LYS A 64 1.09 -1.07 3.39
C LYS A 64 1.03 -2.50 2.84
N TYR A 65 -0.16 -3.09 2.82
CA TYR A 65 -0.35 -4.44 2.28
C TYR A 65 -0.22 -4.45 0.76
N ALA A 66 -0.83 -3.49 0.07
CA ALA A 66 -0.68 -3.33 -1.37
C ALA A 66 0.78 -3.09 -1.76
N TYR A 67 1.50 -2.29 -0.99
CA TYR A 67 2.92 -2.05 -1.18
C TYR A 67 3.75 -3.33 -1.03
N SER A 68 3.46 -4.14 0.00
CA SER A 68 4.15 -5.41 0.22
C SER A 68 3.94 -6.37 -0.94
N VAL A 69 2.73 -6.46 -1.46
CA VAL A 69 2.40 -7.28 -2.63
C VAL A 69 3.15 -6.79 -3.87
N LYS A 70 3.18 -5.48 -4.09
CA LYS A 70 3.91 -4.88 -5.20
C LYS A 70 5.41 -5.23 -5.14
N ARG A 71 5.99 -5.22 -3.95
CA ARG A 71 7.38 -5.61 -3.76
C ARG A 71 7.63 -7.07 -4.09
N ILE A 72 6.73 -7.96 -3.68
CA ILE A 72 6.83 -9.38 -4.00
C ILE A 72 6.78 -9.59 -5.51
N PHE A 73 5.82 -8.95 -6.19
CA PHE A 73 5.64 -9.12 -7.63
C PHE A 73 6.78 -8.50 -8.44
N SER A 74 7.52 -7.56 -7.88
CA SER A 74 8.67 -6.94 -8.56
C SER A 74 9.97 -7.73 -8.38
N GLN A 75 9.99 -8.76 -7.55
CA GLN A 75 11.18 -9.59 -7.35
C GLN A 75 11.54 -10.34 -8.63
N LYS A 76 12.85 -10.38 -8.93
CA LYS A 76 13.34 -11.10 -10.10
C LYS A 76 13.00 -12.59 -10.01
N GLY A 77 12.41 -13.12 -11.07
CA GLY A 77 12.02 -14.51 -11.12
C GLY A 77 10.65 -14.83 -10.54
N PHE A 78 9.97 -13.86 -9.91
CA PHE A 78 8.61 -14.08 -9.42
C PHE A 78 7.62 -14.01 -10.58
N LYS A 79 6.79 -15.04 -10.70
CA LYS A 79 5.77 -15.16 -11.76
C LYS A 79 4.42 -15.45 -11.14
N GLU A 80 3.35 -15.19 -11.89
CA GLU A 80 1.98 -15.47 -11.45
C GLU A 80 1.80 -16.91 -11.02
N GLU A 81 2.44 -17.85 -11.70
CA GLU A 81 2.39 -19.26 -11.36
C GLU A 81 3.01 -19.62 -10.00
N ASN A 82 3.78 -18.71 -9.40
CA ASN A 82 4.36 -18.87 -8.07
C ASN A 82 3.42 -18.41 -6.95
N ILE A 83 2.31 -17.75 -7.28
CA ILE A 83 1.36 -17.23 -6.28
C ILE A 83 0.80 -18.34 -5.38
N PRO A 84 0.39 -19.52 -5.91
CA PRO A 84 -0.10 -20.60 -5.04
C PRO A 84 0.91 -21.06 -4.00
N ASP A 85 2.20 -21.07 -4.33
CA ASP A 85 3.26 -21.45 -3.38
C ASP A 85 3.39 -20.43 -2.25
N LEU A 86 3.34 -19.14 -2.58
CA LEU A 86 3.34 -18.06 -1.59
C LEU A 86 2.11 -18.13 -0.70
N PHE A 87 0.94 -18.36 -1.29
CA PHE A 87 -0.31 -18.47 -0.56
C PHE A 87 -0.31 -19.68 0.39
N ALA A 88 0.26 -20.80 -0.04
CA ALA A 88 0.40 -21.99 0.80
C ALA A 88 1.23 -21.71 2.07
N GLU A 89 2.30 -20.92 1.95
CA GLU A 89 3.11 -20.51 3.11
C GLU A 89 2.33 -19.61 4.06
N ILE A 90 1.53 -18.69 3.51
CA ILE A 90 0.67 -17.83 4.33
C ILE A 90 -0.33 -18.68 5.11
N ILE A 91 -0.97 -19.65 4.45
CA ILE A 91 -1.93 -20.57 5.08
C ILE A 91 -1.24 -21.38 6.19
N ALA A 92 -0.05 -21.92 5.90
CA ALA A 92 0.68 -22.75 6.84
C ALA A 92 1.07 -21.99 8.13
N ASN A 93 1.25 -20.68 8.02
CA ASN A 93 1.59 -19.82 9.16
C ASN A 93 0.36 -19.18 9.82
N THR A 94 -0.83 -19.50 9.37
CA THR A 94 -2.08 -18.98 9.94
C THR A 94 -2.71 -20.04 10.83
N GLU A 95 -2.81 -19.77 12.13
CA GLU A 95 -3.30 -20.73 13.12
C GLU A 95 -4.78 -20.53 13.47
N ASN A 96 -5.33 -19.34 13.24
CA ASN A 96 -6.70 -19.02 13.61
C ASN A 96 -7.67 -19.43 12.51
N PRO A 97 -8.60 -20.39 12.77
CA PRO A 97 -9.56 -20.86 11.77
C PRO A 97 -10.48 -19.76 11.23
N GLU A 98 -10.82 -18.76 12.05
CA GLU A 98 -11.66 -17.65 11.61
C GLU A 98 -10.99 -16.80 10.54
N ILE A 99 -9.67 -16.63 10.64
CA ILE A 99 -8.89 -15.92 9.64
C ILE A 99 -8.86 -16.72 8.34
N LEU A 100 -8.70 -18.04 8.43
CA LEU A 100 -8.74 -18.93 7.26
C LEU A 100 -10.10 -18.86 6.56
N ASP A 101 -11.19 -18.80 7.33
CA ASP A 101 -12.54 -18.66 6.78
C ASP A 101 -12.71 -17.34 6.02
N LYS A 102 -12.18 -16.25 6.56
CA LYS A 102 -12.18 -14.96 5.88
C LYS A 102 -11.39 -14.98 4.58
N MET A 103 -10.24 -15.64 4.59
CA MET A 103 -9.40 -15.79 3.39
C MET A 103 -10.15 -16.56 2.31
N GLN A 104 -10.84 -17.62 2.69
CA GLN A 104 -11.64 -18.41 1.75
C GLN A 104 -12.77 -17.58 1.15
N SER A 105 -13.47 -16.83 1.97
CA SER A 105 -14.55 -15.93 1.51
C SER A 105 -14.03 -14.87 0.54
N GLN A 106 -12.88 -14.29 0.82
CA GLN A 106 -12.24 -13.30 -0.06
C GLN A 106 -11.86 -13.91 -1.40
N LEU A 107 -11.34 -15.13 -1.38
CA LEU A 107 -10.97 -15.85 -2.58
C LEU A 107 -12.19 -16.15 -3.45
N ASP A 108 -13.27 -16.63 -2.85
CA ASP A 108 -14.52 -16.94 -3.54
C ASP A 108 -15.14 -15.68 -4.15
N GLU A 109 -15.11 -14.55 -3.43
CA GLU A 109 -15.60 -13.28 -3.92
C GLU A 109 -14.80 -12.80 -5.14
N ARG A 110 -13.47 -12.91 -5.09
CA ARG A 110 -12.62 -12.53 -6.22
C ARG A 110 -12.90 -13.35 -7.46
N LYS A 111 -13.12 -14.66 -7.28
CA LYS A 111 -13.50 -15.54 -8.39
C LYS A 111 -14.82 -15.11 -9.02
N ARG A 112 -15.80 -14.71 -8.20
CA ARG A 112 -17.09 -14.22 -8.69
C ARG A 112 -16.94 -12.90 -9.45
N GLU A 113 -16.12 -11.98 -8.97
CA GLU A 113 -15.84 -10.72 -9.67
C GLU A 113 -15.24 -10.97 -11.04
N LEU A 114 -14.25 -11.86 -11.13
CA LEU A 114 -13.60 -12.19 -12.40
C LEU A 114 -14.56 -12.89 -13.38
N ALA A 115 -15.42 -13.74 -12.89
CA ALA A 115 -16.43 -14.41 -13.71
C ALA A 115 -17.46 -13.40 -14.23
N SER A 116 -17.89 -12.45 -13.41
CA SER A 116 -18.81 -11.38 -13.81
C SER A 116 -18.18 -10.47 -14.86
N ASP A 117 -16.93 -10.07 -14.68
CA ASP A 117 -16.20 -9.24 -15.65
C ASP A 117 -16.05 -9.96 -17.00
N LYS A 118 -15.75 -11.25 -16.96
CA LYS A 118 -15.66 -12.07 -18.17
C LYS A 118 -17.02 -12.14 -18.91
N ASN A 119 -18.10 -12.36 -18.19
CA ASN A 119 -19.44 -12.39 -18.76
C ASN A 119 -19.82 -11.04 -19.40
N ASN A 120 -19.46 -9.92 -18.75
CA ASN A 120 -19.69 -8.59 -19.30
C ASN A 120 -18.89 -8.35 -20.58
N ARG A 121 -17.64 -8.79 -20.63
CA ARG A 121 -16.81 -8.69 -21.83
C ARG A 121 -17.38 -9.51 -22.97
N ASP A 122 -17.81 -10.73 -22.69
CA ASP A 122 -18.41 -11.62 -23.69
C ASP A 122 -19.72 -11.01 -24.24
N SER A 123 -20.49 -10.30 -23.40
CA SER A 123 -21.72 -9.62 -23.84
C SER A 123 -21.44 -8.47 -24.80
N TYR A 124 -20.32 -7.78 -24.66
CA TYR A 124 -19.96 -6.63 -25.51
C TYR A 124 -19.23 -7.06 -26.79
N SER A 125 -18.69 -8.26 -26.85
CA SER A 125 -17.93 -8.73 -28.01
C SER A 125 -18.78 -9.43 -29.06
N ALA A 126 -20.05 -9.55 -28.84
CA ALA A 126 -20.98 -10.14 -29.80
C ALA A 126 -21.43 -9.09 -30.89
#